data_5b78089958a970dedcc7030edd5bcaf4
#
_entry.id   5b78089958a970dedcc7030edd5bcaf4
#
_cell.length_a   1.000
_cell.length_b   1.000
_cell.length_c   1.000
_cell.angle_alpha   90.00
_cell.angle_beta   90.00
_cell.angle_gamma   90.00
#
_symmetry.space_group_name_H-M   'P 1'
#
loop_
_entity.id
_entity.type
_entity.pdbx_description
1 polymer ?
#
loop_
_entity_poly.entity_id
_entity_poly.type
_entity_poly.pdbx_seq_one_letter_code
_entity_poly.pdbx_strand_id
1 'polypeptide(L)'
;MIVYNKISVCDVGQVALENCVACNDRGDWLTVSGVVRVANVAFDKHLTIRYSVDGWTSAGHVAASYLPDSNDGATDRFAFVLEPPPSATARPGARLEFAVAYTAGSEIFWDNNAGANYGVDCRAVAAPPGDTQPAVLQ
;
A
#
# COMPACT_ATOMS: atom_id res chain seq x y z
N MET A 1 -11.94 -10.16 -0.95
CA MET A 1 -11.46 -8.78 -1.16
C MET A 1 -11.35 -8.08 0.19
N ILE A 2 -10.27 -7.40 0.41
CA ILE A 2 -10.04 -6.62 1.62
C ILE A 2 -10.10 -5.15 1.25
N VAL A 3 -10.86 -4.37 2.02
CA VAL A 3 -10.92 -2.92 1.84
C VAL A 3 -10.44 -2.27 3.13
N TYR A 4 -9.51 -1.36 3.00
CA TYR A 4 -8.99 -0.59 4.13
C TYR A 4 -9.12 0.89 3.84
N ASN A 5 -9.85 1.58 4.70
CA ASN A 5 -9.98 3.03 4.64
C ASN A 5 -9.38 3.60 5.90
N LYS A 6 -8.24 4.23 5.74
CA LYS A 6 -7.60 4.92 6.85
C LYS A 6 -8.00 6.39 6.78
N ILE A 7 -8.71 6.84 7.79
CA ILE A 7 -9.05 8.25 7.94
C ILE A 7 -7.99 8.87 8.81
N SER A 8 -7.14 9.64 8.22
CA SER A 8 -6.10 10.35 8.94
C SER A 8 -6.65 11.69 9.38
N VAL A 9 -7.24 11.71 10.55
CA VAL A 9 -7.99 12.88 11.02
C VAL A 9 -7.07 13.99 11.51
N CYS A 10 -6.02 13.60 12.18
CA CYS A 10 -5.09 14.55 12.80
C CYS A 10 -3.70 14.37 12.22
N ASP A 11 -3.65 14.02 10.97
CA ASP A 11 -2.39 13.68 10.38
C ASP A 11 -1.52 14.91 10.25
N VAL A 12 -0.45 14.90 10.97
CA VAL A 12 0.57 15.93 10.90
C VAL A 12 1.70 15.51 9.98
N GLY A 13 1.61 14.33 9.39
CA GLY A 13 2.62 13.83 8.49
C GLY A 13 2.52 14.44 7.10
N GLN A 14 3.61 14.31 6.37
CA GLN A 14 3.67 14.77 5.00
C GLN A 14 3.14 13.75 4.02
N VAL A 15 2.89 12.53 4.47
CA VAL A 15 2.43 11.43 3.64
C VAL A 15 1.52 10.52 4.47
N ALA A 16 0.43 10.07 3.86
CA ALA A 16 -0.52 9.18 4.52
C ALA A 16 -1.21 8.28 3.51
N LEU A 17 -1.23 6.98 3.79
CA LEU A 17 -2.09 6.05 3.06
C LEU A 17 -3.54 6.38 3.38
N GLU A 18 -4.34 6.70 2.36
CA GLU A 18 -5.76 7.01 2.57
C GLU A 18 -6.62 5.76 2.54
N ASN A 19 -6.38 4.90 1.57
CA ASN A 19 -7.13 3.66 1.42
C ASN A 19 -6.34 2.65 0.61
N CYS A 20 -6.68 1.39 0.74
CA CYS A 20 -6.22 0.37 -0.18
C CYS A 20 -7.21 -0.80 -0.21
N VAL A 21 -7.15 -1.54 -1.30
CA VAL A 21 -7.97 -2.73 -1.54
C VAL A 21 -7.04 -3.86 -1.92
N ALA A 22 -7.20 -5.00 -1.26
CA ALA A 22 -6.47 -6.21 -1.60
C ALA A 22 -7.47 -7.24 -2.13
N CYS A 23 -7.17 -7.84 -3.26
CA CYS A 23 -8.03 -8.83 -3.88
C CYS A 23 -7.22 -9.81 -4.73
N ASN A 24 -7.87 -10.90 -5.12
CA ASN A 24 -7.29 -11.91 -6.00
C ASN A 24 -8.21 -12.20 -7.20
N ASP A 25 -8.72 -11.15 -7.81
CA ASP A 25 -9.65 -11.24 -8.92
C ASP A 25 -9.04 -11.85 -10.19
N ARG A 26 -7.72 -12.10 -10.19
CA ARG A 26 -6.99 -12.75 -11.26
C ARG A 26 -6.49 -14.13 -10.83
N GLY A 27 -7.35 -14.91 -10.18
CA GLY A 27 -7.00 -16.23 -9.67
C GLY A 27 -6.13 -16.15 -8.44
N ASP A 28 -4.94 -16.76 -8.47
CA ASP A 28 -4.03 -16.76 -7.32
C ASP A 28 -3.19 -15.48 -7.22
N TRP A 29 -3.41 -14.55 -8.12
CA TRP A 29 -2.59 -13.34 -8.16
C TRP A 29 -3.14 -12.28 -7.21
N LEU A 30 -2.42 -12.05 -6.12
CA LEU A 30 -2.77 -11.01 -5.17
C LEU A 30 -2.51 -9.63 -5.80
N THR A 31 -3.50 -8.76 -5.72
CA THR A 31 -3.37 -7.37 -6.16
C THR A 31 -3.74 -6.46 -5.00
N VAL A 32 -2.88 -5.53 -4.66
CA VAL A 32 -3.15 -4.49 -3.66
C VAL A 32 -3.03 -3.14 -4.35
N SER A 33 -4.12 -2.41 -4.38
CA SER A 33 -4.14 -1.06 -4.95
C SER A 33 -4.56 -0.06 -3.91
N GLY A 34 -4.05 1.14 -3.99
CA GLY A 34 -4.38 2.14 -3.00
C GLY A 34 -4.09 3.55 -3.45
N VAL A 35 -4.45 4.48 -2.57
CA VAL A 35 -4.27 5.91 -2.78
C VAL A 35 -3.54 6.48 -1.58
N VAL A 36 -2.54 7.30 -1.86
CA VAL A 36 -1.72 7.97 -0.86
C VAL A 36 -1.88 9.47 -1.02
N ARG A 37 -2.11 10.15 0.09
CA ARG A 37 -2.15 11.60 0.15
C ARG A 37 -0.78 12.12 0.59
N VAL A 38 -0.29 13.14 -0.09
CA VAL A 38 0.98 13.78 0.25
C VAL A 38 0.80 15.28 0.37
N ALA A 39 1.57 15.89 1.26
CA ALA A 39 1.60 17.34 1.37
C ALA A 39 2.35 17.92 0.18
N ASN A 40 1.85 19.03 -0.34
CA ASN A 40 2.46 19.70 -1.49
C ASN A 40 3.58 20.63 -1.00
N VAL A 41 4.72 20.03 -0.61
CA VAL A 41 5.85 20.77 -0.03
C VAL A 41 6.96 21.04 -1.03
N ALA A 42 6.91 20.43 -2.21
CA ALA A 42 7.86 20.65 -3.28
C ALA A 42 7.22 20.32 -4.61
N PHE A 43 7.72 20.94 -5.68
CA PHE A 43 7.22 20.62 -7.02
C PHE A 43 7.66 19.21 -7.43
N ASP A 44 8.91 18.85 -7.14
CA ASP A 44 9.46 17.55 -7.49
C ASP A 44 9.09 16.54 -6.42
N LYS A 45 8.23 15.59 -6.78
CA LYS A 45 7.68 14.60 -5.87
C LYS A 45 7.84 13.20 -6.45
N HIS A 46 8.32 12.27 -5.62
CA HIS A 46 8.42 10.86 -5.96
C HIS A 46 7.82 10.05 -4.83
N LEU A 47 6.93 9.15 -5.17
CA LEU A 47 6.29 8.28 -4.20
C LEU A 47 6.60 6.84 -4.55
N THR A 48 7.10 6.10 -3.58
CA THR A 48 7.48 4.70 -3.75
C THR A 48 6.82 3.87 -2.67
N ILE A 49 6.27 2.72 -3.06
CA ILE A 49 5.75 1.74 -2.13
C ILE A 49 6.82 0.66 -2.00
N ARG A 50 7.33 0.51 -0.81
CA ARG A 50 8.32 -0.50 -0.49
C ARG A 50 7.61 -1.68 0.16
N TYR A 51 7.86 -2.89 -0.30
CA TYR A 51 7.11 -4.06 0.16
C TYR A 51 8.00 -5.28 0.30
N SER A 52 7.51 -6.23 1.09
CA SER A 52 8.13 -7.55 1.28
C SER A 52 7.04 -8.60 1.49
N VAL A 53 7.32 -9.83 1.09
CA VAL A 53 6.45 -10.98 1.32
C VAL A 53 7.12 -12.06 2.18
N ASP A 54 8.32 -11.80 2.69
CA ASP A 54 9.14 -12.79 3.39
C ASP A 54 9.75 -12.22 4.68
N GLY A 55 9.02 -11.36 5.36
CA GLY A 55 9.47 -10.78 6.61
C GLY A 55 10.66 -9.85 6.47
N TRP A 56 10.79 -9.20 5.31
CA TRP A 56 11.86 -8.25 5.00
C TRP A 56 13.23 -8.90 4.80
N THR A 57 13.25 -10.22 4.55
CA THR A 57 14.47 -10.89 4.08
C THR A 57 14.86 -10.36 2.72
N SER A 58 13.86 -10.15 1.87
CA SER A 58 14.03 -9.42 0.62
C SER A 58 12.92 -8.38 0.49
N ALA A 59 13.15 -7.36 -0.32
CA ALA A 59 12.19 -6.29 -0.51
C ALA A 59 12.18 -5.84 -1.97
N GLY A 60 11.01 -5.40 -2.41
CA GLY A 60 10.84 -4.76 -3.70
C GLY A 60 10.23 -3.36 -3.51
N HIS A 61 10.06 -2.67 -4.62
CA HIS A 61 9.39 -1.38 -4.59
C HIS A 61 8.69 -1.11 -5.92
N VAL A 62 7.63 -0.32 -5.86
CA VAL A 62 6.94 0.18 -7.05
C VAL A 62 6.75 1.68 -6.91
N ALA A 63 6.77 2.37 -8.02
CA ALA A 63 6.46 3.79 -8.05
C ALA A 63 4.95 3.98 -8.07
N ALA A 64 4.46 4.97 -7.34
CA ALA A 64 3.08 5.40 -7.42
C ALA A 64 2.96 6.50 -8.49
N SER A 65 1.76 6.63 -9.04
CA SER A 65 1.47 7.58 -10.10
C SER A 65 0.59 8.71 -9.59
N TYR A 66 0.90 9.92 -10.01
CA TYR A 66 0.09 11.08 -9.67
C TYR A 66 -1.33 10.94 -10.21
N LEU A 67 -2.31 11.21 -9.36
CA LEU A 67 -3.70 11.26 -9.80
C LEU A 67 -4.00 12.68 -10.30
N PRO A 68 -4.30 12.84 -11.60
CA PRO A 68 -4.62 14.15 -12.14
C PRO A 68 -5.82 14.78 -11.42
N ASP A 69 -5.75 16.09 -11.25
CA ASP A 69 -6.82 16.88 -10.64
C ASP A 69 -7.10 16.54 -9.17
N SER A 70 -6.16 15.85 -8.49
CA SER A 70 -6.32 15.51 -7.09
C SER A 70 -5.86 16.61 -6.14
N ASN A 71 -5.20 17.64 -6.66
CA ASN A 71 -4.68 18.73 -5.84
C ASN A 71 -5.81 19.57 -5.27
N ASP A 72 -5.79 19.76 -3.96
CA ASP A 72 -6.76 20.58 -3.24
C ASP A 72 -6.14 21.87 -2.69
N GLY A 73 -5.00 22.27 -3.22
CA GLY A 73 -4.25 23.45 -2.77
C GLY A 73 -3.14 23.12 -1.77
N ALA A 74 -3.32 22.13 -0.94
CA ALA A 74 -2.38 21.76 0.10
C ALA A 74 -1.82 20.35 -0.08
N THR A 75 -2.58 19.47 -0.73
CA THR A 75 -2.21 18.06 -0.89
C THR A 75 -2.40 17.58 -2.31
N ASP A 76 -1.67 16.54 -2.66
CA ASP A 76 -1.84 15.77 -3.89
C ASP A 76 -2.10 14.32 -3.54
N ARG A 77 -2.63 13.57 -4.51
CA ARG A 77 -2.85 12.14 -4.34
C ARG A 77 -2.16 11.34 -5.42
N PHE A 78 -1.65 10.19 -5.01
CA PHE A 78 -0.96 9.24 -5.87
C PHE A 78 -1.62 7.88 -5.72
N ALA A 79 -1.67 7.13 -6.81
CA ALA A 79 -2.20 5.78 -6.81
C ALA A 79 -1.09 4.76 -7.04
N PHE A 80 -1.21 3.60 -6.43
CA PHE A 80 -0.25 2.52 -6.60
C PHE A 80 -0.96 1.17 -6.75
N VAL A 81 -0.24 0.22 -7.34
CA VAL A 81 -0.66 -1.17 -7.44
C VAL A 81 0.54 -2.06 -7.10
N LEU A 82 0.33 -2.98 -6.17
CA LEU A 82 1.30 -4.03 -5.84
C LEU A 82 0.75 -5.34 -6.36
N GLU A 83 1.56 -6.06 -7.14
CA GLU A 83 1.17 -7.34 -7.73
C GLU A 83 2.30 -8.37 -7.56
N PRO A 84 2.60 -8.80 -6.32
CA PRO A 84 3.61 -9.83 -6.13
C PRO A 84 3.18 -11.13 -6.80
N PRO A 85 4.12 -11.87 -7.40
CA PRO A 85 3.77 -13.10 -8.14
C PRO A 85 3.23 -14.17 -7.20
N PRO A 86 2.38 -15.08 -7.69
CA PRO A 86 1.85 -16.18 -6.87
C PRO A 86 2.92 -17.04 -6.23
N SER A 87 4.07 -17.20 -6.88
CA SER A 87 5.18 -17.96 -6.31
C SER A 87 5.66 -17.38 -4.98
N ALA A 88 5.46 -16.09 -4.76
CA ALA A 88 5.87 -15.42 -3.53
C ALA A 88 4.76 -15.42 -2.47
N THR A 89 3.49 -15.46 -2.89
CA THR A 89 2.36 -15.25 -1.98
C THR A 89 1.58 -16.52 -1.65
N ALA A 90 1.75 -17.60 -2.41
CA ALA A 90 0.94 -18.82 -2.26
C ALA A 90 1.41 -19.74 -1.15
N ARG A 91 2.55 -19.50 -0.55
CA ARG A 91 3.08 -20.35 0.52
C ARG A 91 2.32 -20.13 1.82
N PRO A 92 2.26 -21.16 2.70
CA PRO A 92 1.61 -21.00 4.00
C PRO A 92 2.25 -19.90 4.83
N GLY A 93 1.41 -19.08 5.44
CA GLY A 93 1.88 -18.00 6.30
C GLY A 93 2.44 -16.80 5.56
N ALA A 94 2.33 -16.75 4.25
CA ALA A 94 2.80 -15.60 3.48
C ALA A 94 2.01 -14.34 3.87
N ARG A 95 2.74 -13.26 4.09
CA ARG A 95 2.18 -11.98 4.48
C ARG A 95 2.86 -10.90 3.67
N LEU A 96 2.06 -10.09 3.00
CA LEU A 96 2.55 -8.91 2.32
C LEU A 96 2.59 -7.76 3.31
N GLU A 97 3.75 -7.12 3.44
CA GLU A 97 3.87 -5.88 4.21
C GLU A 97 4.38 -4.78 3.31
N PHE A 98 3.95 -3.56 3.57
CA PHE A 98 4.44 -2.43 2.80
C PHE A 98 4.46 -1.15 3.62
N ALA A 99 5.26 -0.22 3.15
CA ALA A 99 5.37 1.12 3.69
C ALA A 99 5.48 2.11 2.53
N VAL A 100 5.17 3.35 2.80
CA VAL A 100 5.15 4.41 1.78
C VAL A 100 6.31 5.36 2.03
N ALA A 101 7.12 5.60 1.00
CA ALA A 101 8.20 6.57 1.04
C ALA A 101 7.88 7.72 0.09
N TYR A 102 7.83 8.92 0.61
CA TYR A 102 7.57 10.13 -0.15
C TYR A 102 8.81 11.01 -0.18
N THR A 103 9.37 11.20 -1.36
CA THR A 103 10.51 12.10 -1.57
C THR A 103 10.01 13.40 -2.16
N ALA A 104 10.21 14.48 -1.45
CA ALA A 104 9.85 15.82 -1.87
C ALA A 104 11.11 16.69 -1.84
N GLY A 105 11.60 17.06 -3.02
CA GLY A 105 12.89 17.73 -3.11
C GLY A 105 14.01 16.83 -2.57
N SER A 106 14.68 17.27 -1.52
CA SER A 106 15.76 16.52 -0.90
C SER A 106 15.37 15.79 0.37
N GLU A 107 14.09 15.82 0.75
CA GLU A 107 13.62 15.22 1.98
C GLU A 107 12.81 13.92 1.69
N ILE A 108 12.89 12.96 2.61
CA ILE A 108 12.14 11.72 2.52
C ILE A 108 11.24 11.62 3.76
N PHE A 109 9.96 11.38 3.52
CA PHE A 109 8.97 11.16 4.56
C PHE A 109 8.41 9.75 4.43
N TRP A 110 8.08 9.13 5.56
CA TRP A 110 7.59 7.76 5.59
C TRP A 110 6.22 7.68 6.21
N ASP A 111 5.37 6.85 5.63
CA ASP A 111 4.20 6.31 6.32
C ASP A 111 4.39 4.81 6.42
N ASN A 112 4.78 4.34 7.59
CA ASN A 112 4.98 2.93 7.89
C ASN A 112 4.01 2.45 8.97
N ASN A 113 2.83 3.07 9.05
CA ASN A 113 1.79 2.67 10.00
C ASN A 113 2.32 2.67 11.45
N ALA A 114 2.96 3.77 11.84
CA ALA A 114 3.55 3.94 13.17
C ALA A 114 4.57 2.84 13.53
N GLY A 115 5.32 2.38 12.56
CA GLY A 115 6.37 1.39 12.75
C GLY A 115 5.94 -0.06 12.53
N ALA A 116 4.63 -0.31 12.39
CA ALA A 116 4.11 -1.66 12.23
C ALA A 116 4.04 -2.12 10.77
N ASN A 117 4.26 -1.22 9.82
CA ASN A 117 3.97 -1.40 8.40
C ASN A 117 2.49 -1.70 8.14
N TYR A 118 2.08 -1.63 6.90
CA TYR A 118 0.77 -2.13 6.49
C TYR A 118 0.93 -3.58 6.08
N GLY A 119 -0.06 -4.43 6.38
CA GLY A 119 0.09 -5.83 6.12
C GLY A 119 -1.18 -6.50 5.65
N VAL A 120 -1.02 -7.49 4.77
CA VAL A 120 -2.10 -8.32 4.25
C VAL A 120 -1.70 -9.77 4.40
N ASP A 121 -2.58 -10.56 5.02
CA ASP A 121 -2.43 -12.02 5.02
C ASP A 121 -2.78 -12.53 3.62
N CYS A 122 -1.78 -12.97 2.88
CA CYS A 122 -1.96 -13.39 1.50
C CYS A 122 -2.89 -14.60 1.38
N ARG A 123 -2.85 -15.48 2.36
CA ARG A 123 -3.69 -16.68 2.36
C ARG A 123 -5.17 -16.33 2.53
N ALA A 124 -5.49 -15.33 3.36
CA ALA A 124 -6.87 -14.93 3.56
C ALA A 124 -7.47 -14.35 2.28
N VAL A 125 -6.68 -13.59 1.50
CA VAL A 125 -7.13 -13.03 0.24
C VAL A 125 -7.25 -14.10 -0.84
N ALA A 126 -6.34 -15.07 -0.86
CA ALA A 126 -6.30 -16.14 -1.84
C ALA A 126 -7.16 -17.35 -1.45
N ALA A 127 -8.01 -17.22 -0.44
CA ALA A 127 -8.88 -18.31 0.00
C ALA A 127 -9.80 -18.79 -1.13
N PRO A 128 -10.13 -20.09 -1.16
CA PRO A 128 -11.01 -20.62 -2.20
C PRO A 128 -12.38 -19.95 -2.21
N PRO A 129 -13.04 -19.91 -3.37
CA PRO A 129 -14.41 -19.38 -3.45
C PRO A 129 -15.34 -20.13 -2.47
N GLY A 130 -16.21 -19.37 -1.81
CA GLY A 130 -17.11 -19.93 -0.82
C GLY A 130 -16.63 -19.75 0.61
N ASP A 131 -15.39 -19.37 0.82
CA ASP A 131 -14.91 -19.00 2.14
C ASP A 131 -15.47 -17.62 2.48
N THR A 132 -16.23 -17.56 3.56
CA THR A 132 -16.91 -16.34 3.96
C THR A 132 -16.17 -15.55 5.03
N GLN A 133 -15.03 -16.04 5.46
CA GLN A 133 -14.28 -15.32 6.47
C GLN A 133 -13.67 -14.05 5.90
N PRO A 134 -13.88 -12.91 6.56
CA PRO A 134 -13.29 -11.68 6.08
C PRO A 134 -11.78 -11.70 6.22
N ALA A 135 -11.09 -11.17 5.22
CA ALA A 135 -9.68 -10.95 5.31
C ALA A 135 -9.41 -9.68 6.14
N VAL A 136 -8.26 -9.63 6.78
CA VAL A 136 -7.90 -8.52 7.65
C VAL A 136 -6.68 -7.82 7.11
N LEU A 137 -6.81 -6.53 6.89
CA LEU A 137 -5.70 -5.64 6.57
C LEU A 137 -5.21 -4.99 7.87
N GLN A 138 -3.92 -5.08 8.11
CA GLN A 138 -3.32 -4.55 9.33
C GLN A 138 -2.47 -3.32 9.06
#